data_7121f9ca15b0492b74413ac38505da2f
#
_entry.id   7121f9ca15b0492b74413ac38505da2f
#
_cell.length_a   1.000
_cell.length_b   1.000
_cell.length_c   1.000
_cell.angle_alpha   90.00
_cell.angle_beta   90.00
_cell.angle_gamma   90.00
#
_symmetry.space_group_name_H-M   'P 1'
#
loop_
_entity.id
_entity.type
_entity.pdbx_description
1 polymer ?
#
loop_
_entity_poly.entity_id
_entity_poly.type
_entity_poly.pdbx_seq_one_letter_code
_entity_poly.pdbx_strand_id
1 'polypeptide(L)'
;NTYIQPKHELGENPYRFNWQTPILLSPHNQDILYLGGNKLMRSMNKGDDWKAISKDLTNGGKKGNVAYGTLTSISESPFEFGLIYTGSDDGLVHITKNAGGSWENISNSFPKDLWVTRVIASQHQKERVYVTLNGYRWDDFKTYVYVSDNYGQTWKNISGNIPMSPVNVIVEDPKKENIVYVGTDNGAYVSIDGGTSYHAFAKGLPAVAVHD
;
A
#
# COMPACT_ATOMS: atom_id res chain seq x y z
N ASN A 1 19.27 18.80 12.43
CA ASN A 1 18.25 17.72 12.27
C ASN A 1 16.96 18.20 12.93
N THR A 2 15.87 18.27 12.18
CA THR A 2 14.56 18.64 12.68
C THR A 2 13.71 17.37 12.79
N TYR A 3 13.03 17.20 13.91
CA TYR A 3 12.11 16.08 14.13
C TYR A 3 10.73 16.45 13.60
N ILE A 4 10.26 15.75 12.59
CA ILE A 4 9.02 16.07 11.86
C ILE A 4 7.86 15.09 12.11
N GLN A 5 7.99 14.13 13.01
CA GLN A 5 6.91 13.16 13.29
C GLN A 5 5.68 13.87 13.88
N PRO A 6 4.46 13.59 13.37
CA PRO A 6 3.24 14.17 13.93
C PRO A 6 3.01 13.72 15.37
N LYS A 7 2.57 14.64 16.20
CA LYS A 7 2.19 14.39 17.59
C LYS A 7 0.66 14.33 17.68
N HIS A 8 0.16 13.47 18.58
CA HIS A 8 -1.26 13.46 18.91
C HIS A 8 -1.62 14.69 19.77
N GLU A 9 -2.87 15.11 19.72
CA GLU A 9 -3.37 16.19 20.56
C GLU A 9 -3.50 15.78 22.03
N LEU A 10 -3.44 16.74 22.94
CA LEU A 10 -3.61 16.49 24.37
C LEU A 10 -5.01 15.92 24.64
N GLY A 11 -5.05 14.78 25.32
CA GLY A 11 -6.29 14.05 25.63
C GLY A 11 -6.69 13.01 24.61
N GLU A 12 -6.02 12.93 23.45
CA GLU A 12 -6.18 11.84 22.49
C GLU A 12 -5.23 10.67 22.78
N ASN A 13 -5.62 9.49 22.32
CA ASN A 13 -4.73 8.34 22.34
C ASN A 13 -3.54 8.56 21.40
N PRO A 14 -2.32 8.12 21.76
CA PRO A 14 -1.16 8.19 20.89
C PRO A 14 -1.41 7.52 19.56
N TYR A 15 -0.87 8.10 18.48
CA TYR A 15 -0.88 7.44 17.17
C TYR A 15 -0.09 6.15 17.22
N ARG A 16 -0.60 5.12 16.56
CA ARG A 16 0.12 3.87 16.32
C ARG A 16 0.89 3.99 15.03
N PHE A 17 2.16 3.62 15.06
CA PHE A 17 3.04 3.62 13.89
C PHE A 17 3.62 2.23 13.69
N ASN A 18 3.77 1.82 12.44
CA ASN A 18 4.51 0.63 12.09
C ASN A 18 6.02 0.88 12.22
N TRP A 19 6.80 -0.17 12.38
CA TRP A 19 8.28 -0.06 12.31
C TRP A 19 8.74 0.44 10.94
N GLN A 20 8.02 0.07 9.87
CA GLN A 20 8.18 0.57 8.52
C GLN A 20 7.03 1.53 8.21
N THR A 21 6.95 2.62 8.95
CA THR A 21 5.92 3.65 8.75
C THR A 21 5.99 4.20 7.33
N PRO A 22 4.90 4.11 6.54
CA PRO A 22 4.91 4.61 5.18
C PRO A 22 4.92 6.15 5.18
N ILE A 23 5.80 6.70 4.37
CA ILE A 23 5.87 8.13 4.07
C ILE A 23 5.83 8.32 2.56
N LEU A 24 5.07 9.30 2.08
CA LEU A 24 4.92 9.60 0.66
C LEU A 24 5.04 11.09 0.42
N LEU A 25 5.85 11.46 -0.58
CA LEU A 25 5.81 12.79 -1.20
C LEU A 25 4.70 12.82 -2.24
N SER A 26 3.87 13.86 -2.23
CA SER A 26 2.83 14.02 -3.24
C SER A 26 3.44 14.18 -4.64
N PRO A 27 2.94 13.47 -5.66
CA PRO A 27 3.38 13.69 -7.03
C PRO A 27 2.92 15.04 -7.60
N HIS A 28 1.99 15.72 -6.94
CA HIS A 28 1.43 16.99 -7.37
C HIS A 28 2.17 18.21 -6.82
N ASN A 29 2.77 18.08 -5.62
CA ASN A 29 3.52 19.17 -4.99
C ASN A 29 4.52 18.57 -3.98
N GLN A 30 5.80 18.83 -4.18
CA GLN A 30 6.90 18.35 -3.33
C GLN A 30 6.88 18.87 -1.88
N ASP A 31 6.08 19.90 -1.57
CA ASP A 31 5.92 20.42 -0.21
C ASP A 31 4.88 19.63 0.59
N ILE A 32 4.11 18.77 -0.09
CA ILE A 32 3.09 17.94 0.52
C ILE A 32 3.65 16.56 0.85
N LEU A 33 3.55 16.20 2.14
CA LEU A 33 3.92 14.90 2.65
C LEU A 33 2.71 14.19 3.26
N TYR A 34 2.69 12.88 3.08
CA TYR A 34 1.79 11.97 3.78
C TYR A 34 2.58 11.05 4.69
N LEU A 35 2.05 10.76 5.87
CA LEU A 35 2.63 9.83 6.83
C LEU A 35 1.52 8.95 7.42
N GLY A 36 1.72 7.63 7.36
CA GLY A 36 0.73 6.64 7.78
C GLY A 36 0.99 6.12 9.18
N GLY A 37 0.15 6.51 10.13
CA GLY A 37 0.00 5.82 11.41
C GLY A 37 -1.22 4.89 11.35
N ASN A 38 -2.02 4.84 12.42
CA ASN A 38 -3.38 4.32 12.35
C ASN A 38 -4.35 5.30 11.64
N LYS A 39 -3.96 6.56 11.54
CA LYS A 39 -4.59 7.60 10.73
C LYS A 39 -3.64 8.02 9.61
N LEU A 40 -4.17 8.54 8.51
CA LEU A 40 -3.37 9.21 7.50
C LEU A 40 -3.18 10.67 7.88
N MET A 41 -1.93 11.08 8.02
CA MET A 41 -1.51 12.44 8.31
C MET A 41 -1.02 13.11 7.03
N ARG A 42 -1.32 14.39 6.85
CA ARG A 42 -0.82 15.22 5.75
C ARG A 42 -0.19 16.49 6.27
N SER A 43 0.98 16.80 5.74
CA SER A 43 1.62 18.12 5.85
C SER A 43 1.53 18.83 4.51
N MET A 44 1.30 20.13 4.52
CA MET A 44 1.30 21.00 3.34
C MET A 44 2.57 21.87 3.24
N ASN A 45 3.49 21.72 4.19
CA ASN A 45 4.66 22.58 4.38
C ASN A 45 5.90 21.78 4.82
N LYS A 46 6.22 20.71 4.10
CA LYS A 46 7.46 19.90 4.26
C LYS A 46 7.59 19.23 5.63
N GLY A 47 6.48 19.04 6.35
CA GLY A 47 6.47 18.35 7.64
C GLY A 47 6.51 19.30 8.85
N ASP A 48 6.44 20.60 8.66
CA ASP A 48 6.41 21.56 9.78
C ASP A 48 5.09 21.43 10.56
N ASP A 49 3.95 21.33 9.85
CA ASP A 49 2.65 21.12 10.44
C ASP A 49 1.97 19.87 9.87
N TRP A 50 1.27 19.13 10.74
CA TRP A 50 0.56 17.91 10.37
C TRP A 50 -0.92 17.99 10.73
N LYS A 51 -1.76 17.50 9.82
CA LYS A 51 -3.20 17.33 10.03
C LYS A 51 -3.62 15.91 9.73
N ALA A 52 -4.35 15.28 10.65
CA ALA A 52 -5.05 14.03 10.35
C ALA A 52 -6.14 14.28 9.30
N ILE A 53 -6.08 13.57 8.18
CA ILE A 53 -7.05 13.65 7.09
C ILE A 53 -7.92 12.38 7.02
N SER A 54 -7.82 11.53 8.03
CA SER A 54 -8.69 10.36 8.22
C SER A 54 -9.01 10.15 9.70
N LYS A 55 -10.05 9.35 9.95
CA LYS A 55 -10.21 8.62 11.21
C LYS A 55 -9.21 7.46 11.26
N ASP A 56 -9.31 6.60 12.27
CA ASP A 56 -8.59 5.33 12.31
C ASP A 56 -9.03 4.47 11.11
N LEU A 57 -8.09 4.11 10.23
CA LEU A 57 -8.31 3.32 9.01
C LEU A 57 -7.97 1.84 9.21
N THR A 58 -7.94 1.38 10.46
CA THR A 58 -7.59 0.02 10.86
C THR A 58 -8.67 -0.59 11.75
N ASN A 59 -8.58 -1.88 12.02
CA ASN A 59 -9.46 -2.56 13.01
C ASN A 59 -9.07 -2.27 14.48
N GLY A 60 -8.09 -1.40 14.70
CA GLY A 60 -7.58 -1.04 16.02
C GLY A 60 -6.33 -1.82 16.44
N GLY A 61 -5.69 -1.35 17.52
CA GLY A 61 -4.49 -1.96 18.06
C GLY A 61 -4.76 -3.27 18.79
N LYS A 62 -3.77 -4.15 18.84
CA LYS A 62 -3.75 -5.35 19.70
C LYS A 62 -2.88 -5.10 20.92
N LYS A 63 -3.17 -5.80 22.04
CA LYS A 63 -2.28 -5.82 23.20
C LYS A 63 -0.99 -6.56 22.84
N GLY A 64 0.14 -6.03 23.28
CA GLY A 64 1.46 -6.61 23.04
C GLY A 64 2.48 -5.58 22.59
N ASN A 65 3.70 -6.03 22.39
CA ASN A 65 4.83 -5.17 22.00
C ASN A 65 5.14 -5.26 20.48
N VAL A 66 4.10 -5.46 19.66
CA VAL A 66 4.20 -5.56 18.20
C VAL A 66 3.33 -4.47 17.58
N ALA A 67 3.87 -3.76 16.60
CA ALA A 67 3.08 -2.83 15.80
C ALA A 67 1.92 -3.57 15.13
N TYR A 68 0.69 -3.11 15.35
CA TYR A 68 -0.53 -3.65 14.76
C TYR A 68 -1.63 -2.60 14.72
N GLY A 69 -2.50 -2.69 13.72
CA GLY A 69 -3.51 -1.68 13.46
C GLY A 69 -2.85 -0.38 12.98
N THR A 70 -1.99 -0.51 11.96
CA THR A 70 -1.19 0.58 11.41
C THR A 70 -1.19 0.52 9.89
N LEU A 71 -1.07 1.68 9.24
CA LEU A 71 -0.88 1.76 7.80
C LEU A 71 0.51 1.25 7.43
N THR A 72 0.58 0.53 6.33
CA THR A 72 1.79 -0.10 5.79
C THR A 72 2.13 0.40 4.38
N SER A 73 1.14 0.98 3.68
CA SER A 73 1.33 1.51 2.34
C SER A 73 0.41 2.70 2.09
N ILE A 74 0.90 3.68 1.33
CA ILE A 74 0.17 4.86 0.88
C ILE A 74 0.50 5.07 -0.59
N SER A 75 -0.51 5.40 -1.39
CA SER A 75 -0.31 5.81 -2.77
C SER A 75 -1.28 6.93 -3.14
N GLU A 76 -0.79 8.01 -3.72
CA GLU A 76 -1.60 9.06 -4.32
C GLU A 76 -1.55 8.91 -5.83
N SER A 77 -2.71 9.02 -6.49
CA SER A 77 -2.81 8.96 -7.95
C SER A 77 -2.04 10.11 -8.59
N PRO A 78 -1.23 9.88 -9.64
CA PRO A 78 -0.59 10.97 -10.37
C PRO A 78 -1.56 11.79 -11.21
N PHE A 79 -2.79 11.31 -11.42
CA PHE A 79 -3.82 11.98 -12.24
C PHE A 79 -4.65 12.99 -11.47
N GLU A 80 -4.80 12.83 -10.16
CA GLU A 80 -5.68 13.67 -9.35
C GLU A 80 -5.15 13.84 -7.93
N PHE A 81 -4.93 15.09 -7.53
CA PHE A 81 -4.59 15.42 -6.16
C PHE A 81 -5.69 14.98 -5.19
N GLY A 82 -5.30 14.26 -4.15
CA GLY A 82 -6.23 13.81 -3.13
C GLY A 82 -7.03 12.56 -3.48
N LEU A 83 -6.77 11.92 -4.63
CA LEU A 83 -7.13 10.53 -4.89
C LEU A 83 -6.07 9.64 -4.26
N ILE A 84 -6.35 9.14 -3.04
CA ILE A 84 -5.35 8.45 -2.21
C ILE A 84 -5.86 7.08 -1.81
N TYR A 85 -4.96 6.12 -1.83
CA TYR A 85 -5.18 4.76 -1.34
C TYR A 85 -4.28 4.48 -0.15
N THR A 86 -4.77 3.70 0.81
CA THR A 86 -3.99 3.23 1.95
C THR A 86 -4.18 1.73 2.15
N GLY A 87 -3.14 1.05 2.61
CA GLY A 87 -3.17 -0.34 3.04
C GLY A 87 -2.69 -0.47 4.48
N SER A 88 -3.18 -1.46 5.22
CA SER A 88 -2.85 -1.68 6.63
C SER A 88 -2.35 -3.10 6.91
N ASP A 89 -1.72 -3.28 8.07
CA ASP A 89 -1.20 -4.57 8.54
C ASP A 89 -2.28 -5.54 9.00
N ASP A 90 -3.52 -5.11 9.08
CA ASP A 90 -4.70 -5.90 9.42
C ASP A 90 -5.64 -6.15 8.22
N GLY A 91 -5.15 -5.92 7.00
CA GLY A 91 -5.78 -6.34 5.75
C GLY A 91 -6.78 -5.34 5.17
N LEU A 92 -6.87 -4.12 5.72
CA LEU A 92 -7.78 -3.13 5.19
C LEU A 92 -7.12 -2.28 4.10
N VAL A 93 -7.89 -2.03 3.04
CA VAL A 93 -7.55 -1.07 1.99
C VAL A 93 -8.65 -0.03 1.91
N HIS A 94 -8.25 1.24 1.98
CA HIS A 94 -9.18 2.36 1.90
C HIS A 94 -8.83 3.29 0.74
N ILE A 95 -9.84 3.97 0.24
CA ILE A 95 -9.73 5.02 -0.78
C ILE A 95 -10.37 6.32 -0.29
N THR A 96 -9.78 7.44 -0.63
CA THR A 96 -10.43 8.75 -0.66
C THR A 96 -10.30 9.35 -2.06
N LYS A 97 -11.36 10.01 -2.53
CA LYS A 97 -11.38 10.72 -3.82
C LYS A 97 -11.47 12.25 -3.63
N ASN A 98 -11.38 12.72 -2.39
CA ASN A 98 -11.57 14.11 -2.03
C ASN A 98 -10.61 14.59 -0.95
N ALA A 99 -9.35 14.16 -1.06
CA ALA A 99 -8.24 14.59 -0.20
C ALA A 99 -8.49 14.35 1.31
N GLY A 100 -9.21 13.27 1.66
CA GLY A 100 -9.51 12.88 3.03
C GLY A 100 -10.86 13.39 3.55
N GLY A 101 -11.68 14.03 2.72
CA GLY A 101 -13.03 14.46 3.11
C GLY A 101 -13.98 13.29 3.43
N SER A 102 -13.80 12.17 2.74
CA SER A 102 -14.46 10.89 3.02
C SER A 102 -13.58 9.72 2.65
N TRP A 103 -13.77 8.59 3.33
CA TRP A 103 -13.01 7.36 3.12
C TRP A 103 -13.96 6.18 2.93
N GLU A 104 -13.65 5.33 1.97
CA GLU A 104 -14.38 4.10 1.66
C GLU A 104 -13.45 2.90 1.86
N ASN A 105 -13.95 1.85 2.51
CA ASN A 105 -13.25 0.57 2.60
C ASN A 105 -13.53 -0.24 1.33
N ILE A 106 -12.46 -0.63 0.63
CA ILE A 106 -12.50 -1.36 -0.64
C ILE A 106 -11.88 -2.76 -0.54
N SER A 107 -11.68 -3.29 0.66
CA SER A 107 -11.01 -4.57 0.92
C SER A 107 -11.93 -5.81 0.95
N ASN A 108 -13.20 -5.69 0.60
CA ASN A 108 -14.21 -6.75 0.77
C ASN A 108 -13.92 -8.06 0.01
N SER A 109 -13.08 -8.02 -1.01
CA SER A 109 -12.72 -9.18 -1.85
C SER A 109 -11.45 -9.90 -1.41
N PHE A 110 -10.77 -9.40 -0.36
CA PHE A 110 -9.50 -9.95 0.08
C PHE A 110 -9.66 -10.97 1.21
N PRO A 111 -8.70 -11.90 1.36
CA PRO A 111 -8.57 -12.67 2.60
C PRO A 111 -8.41 -11.71 3.78
N LYS A 112 -9.08 -12.02 4.89
CA LYS A 112 -9.07 -11.16 6.09
C LYS A 112 -7.74 -11.26 6.82
N ASP A 113 -7.39 -10.19 7.52
CA ASP A 113 -6.27 -10.10 8.46
C ASP A 113 -4.88 -10.33 7.85
N LEU A 114 -4.74 -10.33 6.52
CA LEU A 114 -3.45 -10.41 5.86
C LEU A 114 -2.82 -9.02 5.73
N TRP A 115 -1.51 -8.95 5.89
CA TRP A 115 -0.76 -7.70 5.74
C TRP A 115 -0.85 -7.18 4.30
N VAL A 116 -1.35 -5.96 4.12
CA VAL A 116 -1.26 -5.25 2.83
C VAL A 116 0.17 -4.75 2.67
N THR A 117 0.94 -5.41 1.82
CA THR A 117 2.34 -5.05 1.62
C THR A 117 2.52 -3.86 0.71
N ARG A 118 1.66 -3.74 -0.31
CA ARG A 118 1.69 -2.60 -1.22
C ARG A 118 0.29 -2.26 -1.73
N VAL A 119 0.00 -0.98 -1.82
CA VAL A 119 -1.08 -0.44 -2.65
C VAL A 119 -0.46 0.61 -3.58
N ILE A 120 -0.75 0.53 -4.88
CA ILE A 120 -0.28 1.53 -5.86
C ILE A 120 -1.42 1.96 -6.78
N ALA A 121 -1.61 3.27 -6.91
CA ALA A 121 -2.39 3.84 -7.99
C ALA A 121 -1.62 3.71 -9.31
N SER A 122 -2.29 3.32 -10.38
CA SER A 122 -1.66 3.19 -11.69
C SER A 122 -1.11 4.53 -12.17
N GLN A 123 -0.01 4.46 -12.92
CA GLN A 123 0.58 5.59 -13.63
C GLN A 123 -0.01 5.78 -15.03
N HIS A 124 -0.83 4.83 -15.51
CA HIS A 124 -1.39 4.84 -16.87
C HIS A 124 -2.90 5.01 -16.90
N GLN A 125 -3.63 4.56 -15.88
CA GLN A 125 -5.08 4.64 -15.80
C GLN A 125 -5.53 5.17 -14.43
N LYS A 126 -6.31 6.24 -14.43
CA LYS A 126 -6.76 6.92 -13.20
C LYS A 126 -7.55 6.02 -12.27
N GLU A 127 -8.39 5.14 -12.84
CA GLU A 127 -9.29 4.24 -12.13
C GLU A 127 -8.60 2.98 -11.60
N ARG A 128 -7.38 2.70 -12.11
CA ARG A 128 -6.65 1.46 -11.80
C ARG A 128 -5.85 1.58 -10.52
N VAL A 129 -5.93 0.52 -9.73
CA VAL A 129 -5.14 0.35 -8.50
C VAL A 129 -4.74 -1.11 -8.36
N TYR A 130 -3.53 -1.33 -7.85
CA TYR A 130 -3.00 -2.66 -7.53
C TYR A 130 -2.84 -2.82 -6.03
N VAL A 131 -3.04 -4.05 -5.54
CA VAL A 131 -2.86 -4.42 -4.13
C VAL A 131 -2.15 -5.75 -4.03
N THR A 132 -1.18 -5.84 -3.12
CA THR A 132 -0.54 -7.09 -2.74
C THR A 132 -0.71 -7.37 -1.26
N LEU A 133 -0.85 -8.67 -0.94
CA LEU A 133 -1.01 -9.13 0.44
C LEU A 133 0.03 -10.21 0.76
N ASN A 134 0.43 -10.24 2.03
CA ASN A 134 1.38 -11.21 2.57
C ASN A 134 0.78 -11.89 3.81
N GLY A 135 0.65 -13.20 3.74
CA GLY A 135 0.10 -14.03 4.82
C GLY A 135 1.16 -14.76 5.64
N TYR A 136 2.45 -14.49 5.46
CA TYR A 136 3.55 -15.19 6.12
C TYR A 136 3.36 -15.30 7.64
N ARG A 137 2.87 -14.28 8.30
CA ARG A 137 2.64 -14.25 9.75
C ARG A 137 1.52 -15.20 10.23
N TRP A 138 0.74 -15.74 9.29
CA TRP A 138 -0.40 -16.61 9.53
C TRP A 138 -0.22 -17.99 8.87
N ASP A 139 1.02 -18.36 8.53
CA ASP A 139 1.36 -19.59 7.79
C ASP A 139 0.62 -19.72 6.45
N ASP A 140 0.20 -18.59 5.87
CA ASP A 140 -0.40 -18.52 4.53
C ASP A 140 0.64 -17.99 3.53
N PHE A 141 1.22 -18.92 2.77
CA PHE A 141 2.28 -18.62 1.79
C PHE A 141 1.75 -18.42 0.37
N LYS A 142 0.44 -18.27 0.19
CA LYS A 142 -0.14 -18.02 -1.12
C LYS A 142 0.27 -16.69 -1.69
N THR A 143 0.32 -16.64 -3.02
CA THR A 143 0.61 -15.42 -3.78
C THR A 143 -0.67 -14.61 -3.95
N TYR A 144 -0.67 -13.39 -3.46
CA TYR A 144 -1.82 -12.49 -3.51
C TYR A 144 -1.47 -11.20 -4.23
N VAL A 145 -1.90 -11.09 -5.49
CA VAL A 145 -1.76 -9.90 -6.34
C VAL A 145 -3.11 -9.59 -6.94
N TYR A 146 -3.59 -8.37 -6.73
CA TYR A 146 -4.91 -7.94 -7.20
C TYR A 146 -4.80 -6.65 -8.00
N VAL A 147 -5.69 -6.50 -8.99
CA VAL A 147 -5.90 -5.26 -9.74
C VAL A 147 -7.39 -4.92 -9.76
N SER A 148 -7.67 -3.64 -9.69
CA SER A 148 -9.00 -3.07 -9.94
C SER A 148 -8.88 -2.00 -11.01
N ASP A 149 -9.82 -1.96 -11.96
CA ASP A 149 -9.95 -0.93 -13.00
C ASP A 149 -11.11 0.04 -12.73
N ASN A 150 -11.63 0.05 -11.49
CA ASN A 150 -12.79 0.85 -11.09
C ASN A 150 -12.68 1.36 -9.64
N TYR A 151 -11.50 1.90 -9.27
CA TYR A 151 -11.24 2.48 -7.95
C TYR A 151 -11.42 1.50 -6.78
N GLY A 152 -11.22 0.20 -6.99
CA GLY A 152 -11.35 -0.82 -5.95
C GLY A 152 -12.78 -1.32 -5.71
N GLN A 153 -13.76 -0.97 -6.56
CA GLN A 153 -15.12 -1.48 -6.43
C GLN A 153 -15.20 -2.98 -6.74
N THR A 154 -14.40 -3.44 -7.70
CA THR A 154 -14.22 -4.87 -8.00
C THR A 154 -12.74 -5.19 -8.19
N TRP A 155 -12.37 -6.42 -7.81
CA TRP A 155 -10.98 -6.88 -7.86
C TRP A 155 -10.83 -8.14 -8.68
N LYS A 156 -9.78 -8.18 -9.48
CA LYS A 156 -9.33 -9.37 -10.22
C LYS A 156 -8.01 -9.84 -9.59
N ASN A 157 -7.94 -11.13 -9.27
CA ASN A 157 -6.66 -11.75 -8.91
C ASN A 157 -5.80 -11.89 -10.17
N ILE A 158 -4.59 -11.38 -10.13
CA ILE A 158 -3.60 -11.43 -11.20
C ILE A 158 -2.30 -12.10 -10.75
N SER A 159 -2.34 -13.00 -9.78
CA SER A 159 -1.16 -13.77 -9.36
C SER A 159 -0.60 -14.68 -10.46
N GLY A 160 -1.42 -15.01 -11.46
CA GLY A 160 -1.03 -15.77 -12.65
C GLY A 160 -0.36 -17.10 -12.28
N ASN A 161 0.79 -17.36 -12.89
CA ASN A 161 1.64 -18.53 -12.68
C ASN A 161 2.83 -18.27 -11.73
N ILE A 162 2.81 -17.20 -10.95
CA ILE A 162 3.85 -16.99 -9.91
C ILE A 162 3.78 -18.18 -8.94
N PRO A 163 4.88 -18.88 -8.68
CA PRO A 163 4.94 -19.93 -7.68
C PRO A 163 4.45 -19.43 -6.32
N MET A 164 3.85 -20.31 -5.53
CA MET A 164 3.37 -19.98 -4.19
C MET A 164 4.49 -19.34 -3.34
N SER A 165 4.33 -18.06 -3.05
CA SER A 165 5.26 -17.27 -2.27
C SER A 165 4.58 -16.00 -1.76
N PRO A 166 4.81 -15.59 -0.52
CA PRO A 166 4.36 -14.30 0.00
C PRO A 166 4.84 -13.14 -0.88
N VAL A 167 3.95 -12.18 -1.14
CA VAL A 167 4.23 -11.03 -1.99
C VAL A 167 4.60 -9.83 -1.14
N ASN A 168 5.69 -9.16 -1.49
CA ASN A 168 6.21 -8.00 -0.75
C ASN A 168 5.98 -6.69 -1.50
N VAL A 169 6.04 -6.72 -2.83
CA VAL A 169 5.98 -5.51 -3.64
C VAL A 169 5.37 -5.77 -5.01
N ILE A 170 4.70 -4.76 -5.54
CA ILE A 170 4.29 -4.68 -6.94
C ILE A 170 4.64 -3.29 -7.46
N VAL A 171 5.10 -3.22 -8.72
CA VAL A 171 5.41 -1.98 -9.43
C VAL A 171 4.89 -2.09 -10.86
N GLU A 172 4.18 -1.08 -11.32
CA GLU A 172 3.80 -0.90 -12.72
C GLU A 172 4.95 -0.19 -13.46
N ASP A 173 5.28 -0.65 -14.67
CA ASP A 173 6.34 -0.01 -15.46
C ASP A 173 5.92 1.43 -15.83
N PRO A 174 6.77 2.44 -15.59
CA PRO A 174 6.39 3.84 -15.79
C PRO A 174 6.16 4.22 -17.26
N LYS A 175 6.56 3.37 -18.21
CA LYS A 175 6.45 3.66 -19.66
C LYS A 175 5.50 2.71 -20.39
N LYS A 176 5.20 1.54 -19.82
CA LYS A 176 4.46 0.48 -20.50
C LYS A 176 3.38 -0.07 -19.57
N GLU A 177 2.14 0.27 -19.85
CA GLU A 177 0.96 -0.06 -19.05
C GLU A 177 0.80 -1.56 -18.72
N ASN A 178 1.16 -2.44 -19.65
CA ASN A 178 0.97 -3.89 -19.45
C ASN A 178 2.15 -4.60 -18.79
N ILE A 179 3.20 -3.86 -18.42
CA ILE A 179 4.34 -4.43 -17.73
C ILE A 179 4.22 -4.19 -16.24
N VAL A 180 4.23 -5.31 -15.49
CA VAL A 180 4.12 -5.31 -14.04
C VAL A 180 5.22 -6.17 -13.44
N TYR A 181 5.91 -5.65 -12.44
CA TYR A 181 6.92 -6.36 -11.68
C TYR A 181 6.38 -6.75 -10.31
N VAL A 182 6.66 -7.96 -9.86
CA VAL A 182 6.24 -8.47 -8.55
C VAL A 182 7.43 -9.03 -7.81
N GLY A 183 7.68 -8.53 -6.60
CA GLY A 183 8.69 -9.07 -5.69
C GLY A 183 8.04 -9.94 -4.62
N THR A 184 8.63 -11.12 -4.41
CA THR A 184 8.18 -12.12 -3.45
C THR A 184 9.33 -12.51 -2.50
N ASP A 185 9.06 -13.38 -1.53
CA ASP A 185 10.11 -13.94 -0.66
C ASP A 185 11.12 -14.81 -1.43
N ASN A 186 10.77 -15.27 -2.63
CA ASN A 186 11.58 -16.21 -3.43
C ASN A 186 12.09 -15.63 -4.76
N GLY A 187 12.05 -14.30 -4.92
CA GLY A 187 12.57 -13.63 -6.11
C GLY A 187 11.61 -12.64 -6.74
N ALA A 188 12.00 -12.13 -7.91
CA ALA A 188 11.23 -11.17 -8.70
C ALA A 188 10.65 -11.82 -9.96
N TYR A 189 9.50 -11.33 -10.36
CA TYR A 189 8.75 -11.77 -11.53
C TYR A 189 8.30 -10.58 -12.36
N VAL A 190 8.26 -10.74 -13.68
CA VAL A 190 7.76 -9.73 -14.61
C VAL A 190 6.62 -10.31 -15.44
N SER A 191 5.55 -9.55 -15.55
CA SER A 191 4.48 -9.77 -16.53
C SER A 191 4.60 -8.71 -17.62
N ILE A 192 4.35 -9.10 -18.88
CA ILE A 192 4.27 -8.20 -20.04
C ILE A 192 2.86 -8.16 -20.65
N ASP A 193 1.91 -8.82 -19.98
CA ASP A 193 0.52 -9.01 -20.43
C ASP A 193 -0.51 -8.62 -19.33
N GLY A 194 -0.15 -7.65 -18.51
CA GLY A 194 -1.04 -7.10 -17.47
C GLY A 194 -1.34 -8.05 -16.32
N GLY A 195 -0.40 -8.97 -16.01
CA GLY A 195 -0.54 -9.93 -14.89
C GLY A 195 -1.25 -11.23 -15.27
N THR A 196 -1.44 -11.50 -16.56
CA THR A 196 -2.01 -12.78 -17.01
C THR A 196 -0.99 -13.91 -16.85
N SER A 197 0.27 -13.65 -17.20
CA SER A 197 1.38 -14.57 -17.01
C SER A 197 2.63 -13.86 -16.54
N TYR A 198 3.51 -14.58 -15.84
CA TYR A 198 4.75 -14.04 -15.29
C TYR A 198 5.95 -14.88 -15.68
N HIS A 199 7.06 -14.22 -15.87
CA HIS A 199 8.39 -14.79 -16.08
C HIS A 199 9.29 -14.46 -14.90
N ALA A 200 10.05 -15.44 -14.40
CA ALA A 200 11.03 -15.19 -13.36
C ALA A 200 12.11 -14.22 -13.86
N PHE A 201 12.32 -13.15 -13.12
CA PHE A 201 13.36 -12.17 -13.38
C PHE A 201 14.64 -12.58 -12.63
N ALA A 202 15.21 -13.74 -13.03
CA ALA A 202 16.21 -14.44 -12.23
C ALA A 202 17.64 -14.40 -12.81
N LYS A 203 17.86 -13.82 -13.99
CA LYS A 203 19.19 -13.81 -14.60
C LYS A 203 20.18 -12.97 -13.78
N GLY A 204 21.07 -13.65 -13.06
CA GLY A 204 22.06 -13.00 -12.19
C GLY A 204 21.54 -12.54 -10.82
N LEU A 205 20.28 -12.82 -10.49
CA LEU A 205 19.72 -12.59 -9.15
C LEU A 205 19.58 -13.92 -8.40
N PRO A 206 20.06 -14.00 -7.15
CA PRO A 206 19.79 -15.16 -6.30
C PRO A 206 18.30 -15.22 -5.93
N ALA A 207 17.83 -16.39 -5.48
CA ALA A 207 16.50 -16.56 -4.89
C ALA A 207 16.50 -15.92 -3.48
N VAL A 208 16.15 -14.65 -3.41
CA VAL A 208 16.08 -13.85 -2.18
C VAL A 208 14.77 -13.10 -2.10
N ALA A 209 14.38 -12.68 -0.91
CA ALA A 209 13.24 -11.81 -0.72
C ALA A 209 13.47 -10.45 -1.41
N VAL A 210 12.47 -10.00 -2.18
CA VAL A 210 12.48 -8.72 -2.89
C VAL A 210 11.39 -7.84 -2.31
N HIS A 211 11.81 -6.71 -1.69
CA HIS A 211 10.91 -5.80 -0.97
C HIS A 211 10.68 -4.46 -1.66
N ASP A 212 11.59 -4.06 -2.59
CA ASP A 212 11.51 -2.83 -3.41
C ASP A 212 12.19 -3.01 -4.75
#